data_f4bc340b383654904c7dd8d2072f0dca
#
_entry.id   f4bc340b383654904c7dd8d2072f0dca
#
_cell.length_a   1.000
_cell.length_b   1.000
_cell.length_c   1.000
_cell.angle_alpha   90.00
_cell.angle_beta   90.00
_cell.angle_gamma   90.00
#
_symmetry.space_group_name_H-M   'P 1'
#
loop_
_entity.id
_entity.type
_entity.pdbx_description
1 polymer ?
#
loop_
_entity_poly.entity_id
_entity_poly.type
_entity_poly.pdbx_seq_one_letter_code
_entity_poly.pdbx_strand_id
1 'polypeptide(L)'
;RVTAVTAAGRRYPIKFKKLDKNKIRILNMDSVKLRVNVIAKTPAKEKPWYPYLQGATRFLMMVRNVSVSYRNTFAMSLPGFLPNVGDMLGQRTGGGMQPGLDFAFGLTGESYIDKANERGWLLNNDSISTPATTNAMEDLQLKATLEPIPDLKIDLNASRTVNSNKSIQYMYAGMPTTQSGSFTMTTCLLYTSPSPRDS
;
A
#
# COMPACT_ATOMS: atom_id res chain seq x y z
N ARG A 1 -34.89 -24.08 -20.59
CA ARG A 1 -35.70 -23.53 -21.70
C ARG A 1 -36.70 -24.61 -22.14
N VAL A 2 -37.99 -24.26 -22.21
CA VAL A 2 -39.06 -25.17 -22.65
C VAL A 2 -39.54 -24.69 -24.03
N THR A 3 -39.51 -25.58 -25.01
CA THR A 3 -39.97 -25.30 -26.36
C THR A 3 -40.87 -26.44 -26.84
N ALA A 4 -41.98 -26.13 -27.48
CA ALA A 4 -42.84 -27.14 -28.09
C ALA A 4 -42.88 -26.94 -29.60
N VAL A 5 -43.03 -28.05 -30.31
CA VAL A 5 -43.10 -28.08 -31.78
C VAL A 5 -44.26 -28.98 -32.18
N THR A 6 -45.08 -28.54 -33.09
CA THR A 6 -46.17 -29.34 -33.68
C THR A 6 -45.60 -30.42 -34.60
N ALA A 7 -46.41 -31.42 -34.95
CA ALA A 7 -46.03 -32.44 -35.91
C ALA A 7 -45.57 -31.88 -37.26
N ALA A 8 -46.03 -30.69 -37.62
CA ALA A 8 -45.65 -29.95 -38.83
C ALA A 8 -44.37 -29.07 -38.65
N GLY A 9 -43.64 -29.19 -37.53
CA GLY A 9 -42.39 -28.45 -37.28
C GLY A 9 -42.56 -26.99 -36.84
N ARG A 10 -43.76 -26.50 -36.64
CA ARG A 10 -44.02 -25.10 -36.23
C ARG A 10 -43.88 -24.97 -34.69
N ARG A 11 -43.26 -23.88 -34.23
CA ARG A 11 -43.16 -23.59 -32.78
C ARG A 11 -44.56 -23.22 -32.23
N TYR A 12 -44.88 -23.86 -31.07
CA TYR A 12 -46.14 -23.63 -30.38
C TYR A 12 -45.85 -22.89 -29.05
N PRO A 13 -46.57 -21.81 -28.72
CA PRO A 13 -46.42 -21.10 -27.47
C PRO A 13 -46.96 -21.93 -26.30
N ILE A 14 -46.13 -22.36 -25.42
CA ILE A 14 -46.51 -23.11 -24.20
C ILE A 14 -46.39 -22.19 -22.98
N LYS A 15 -47.49 -22.15 -22.19
CA LYS A 15 -47.47 -21.60 -20.84
C LYS A 15 -47.14 -22.72 -19.85
N PHE A 16 -46.09 -22.53 -19.05
CA PHE A 16 -45.70 -23.51 -18.06
C PHE A 16 -45.44 -22.85 -16.71
N LYS A 17 -45.69 -23.58 -15.61
CA LYS A 17 -45.35 -23.19 -14.25
C LYS A 17 -44.34 -24.18 -13.72
N LYS A 18 -43.23 -23.68 -13.16
CA LYS A 18 -42.23 -24.49 -12.48
C LYS A 18 -42.76 -24.84 -11.09
N LEU A 19 -42.89 -26.13 -10.76
CA LEU A 19 -43.38 -26.61 -9.49
C LEU A 19 -42.22 -26.93 -8.55
N ASP A 20 -41.13 -27.50 -9.07
CA ASP A 20 -39.96 -27.93 -8.32
C ASP A 20 -38.71 -27.90 -9.20
N LYS A 21 -37.51 -28.18 -8.64
CA LYS A 21 -36.25 -28.24 -9.41
C LYS A 21 -36.35 -29.12 -10.66
N ASN A 22 -37.11 -30.23 -10.56
CA ASN A 22 -37.20 -31.23 -11.63
C ASN A 22 -38.64 -31.41 -12.18
N LYS A 23 -39.63 -30.60 -11.75
CA LYS A 23 -41.00 -30.72 -12.15
C LYS A 23 -41.52 -29.40 -12.75
N ILE A 24 -42.14 -29.49 -13.95
CA ILE A 24 -42.84 -28.41 -14.59
C ILE A 24 -44.28 -28.85 -14.88
N ARG A 25 -45.24 -27.94 -14.73
CA ARG A 25 -46.63 -28.15 -15.13
C ARG A 25 -46.91 -27.31 -16.36
N ILE A 26 -47.42 -27.95 -17.41
CA ILE A 26 -47.91 -27.27 -18.61
C ILE A 26 -49.36 -26.82 -18.35
N LEU A 27 -49.66 -25.56 -18.61
CA LEU A 27 -50.95 -24.93 -18.27
C LEU A 27 -51.91 -24.92 -19.41
N ASN A 28 -51.46 -24.91 -20.66
CA ASN A 28 -52.29 -24.97 -21.84
C ASN A 28 -52.07 -26.30 -22.57
N MET A 29 -53.01 -27.21 -22.46
CA MET A 29 -53.06 -28.44 -23.24
C MET A 29 -54.23 -28.32 -24.22
N ASP A 30 -53.89 -28.00 -25.45
CA ASP A 30 -54.85 -28.16 -26.55
C ASP A 30 -54.72 -29.58 -27.13
N SER A 31 -55.78 -30.09 -27.78
CA SER A 31 -55.83 -31.47 -28.33
C SER A 31 -54.80 -31.72 -29.45
N VAL A 32 -53.77 -30.92 -29.58
CA VAL A 32 -52.73 -31.03 -30.60
C VAL A 32 -51.57 -31.88 -30.08
N LYS A 33 -51.16 -32.86 -30.89
CA LYS A 33 -49.95 -33.65 -30.59
C LYS A 33 -48.72 -32.72 -30.65
N LEU A 34 -48.12 -32.45 -29.49
CA LEU A 34 -46.93 -31.59 -29.33
C LEU A 34 -45.74 -32.40 -28.88
N ARG A 35 -44.57 -32.13 -29.48
CA ARG A 35 -43.31 -32.63 -28.98
C ARG A 35 -42.67 -31.52 -28.11
N VAL A 36 -42.58 -31.76 -26.81
CA VAL A 36 -42.03 -30.79 -25.84
C VAL A 36 -40.56 -31.12 -25.56
N ASN A 37 -39.68 -30.21 -25.89
CA ASN A 37 -38.25 -30.30 -25.56
C ASN A 37 -37.96 -29.44 -24.33
N VAL A 38 -37.51 -30.10 -23.26
CA VAL A 38 -37.06 -29.45 -22.03
C VAL A 38 -35.55 -29.50 -21.98
N ILE A 39 -34.90 -28.36 -22.16
CA ILE A 39 -33.44 -28.24 -22.00
C ILE A 39 -33.17 -27.71 -20.60
N ALA A 40 -32.77 -28.60 -19.68
CA ALA A 40 -32.24 -28.18 -18.41
C ALA A 40 -30.81 -27.63 -18.62
N LYS A 41 -30.56 -26.38 -18.21
CA LYS A 41 -29.17 -25.91 -18.08
C LYS A 41 -28.58 -26.62 -16.87
N THR A 42 -27.69 -27.55 -17.09
CA THR A 42 -26.79 -28.00 -16.03
C THR A 42 -26.01 -26.79 -15.53
N PRO A 43 -26.00 -26.54 -14.20
CA PRO A 43 -25.11 -25.50 -13.68
C PRO A 43 -23.69 -25.83 -14.15
N ALA A 44 -22.99 -24.83 -14.69
CA ALA A 44 -21.60 -24.99 -15.08
C ALA A 44 -20.85 -25.54 -13.88
N LYS A 45 -20.11 -26.65 -14.06
CA LYS A 45 -19.24 -27.22 -13.03
C LYS A 45 -18.35 -26.07 -12.55
N GLU A 46 -18.52 -25.66 -11.30
CA GLU A 46 -17.71 -24.62 -10.70
C GLU A 46 -16.25 -25.07 -10.76
N LYS A 47 -15.39 -24.23 -11.32
CA LYS A 47 -13.96 -24.54 -11.40
C LYS A 47 -13.41 -24.63 -9.98
N PRO A 48 -12.47 -25.56 -9.67
CA PRO A 48 -11.99 -25.81 -8.32
C PRO A 48 -11.37 -24.58 -7.63
N TRP A 49 -10.95 -23.58 -8.37
CA TRP A 49 -10.40 -22.31 -7.85
C TRP A 49 -11.46 -21.25 -7.51
N TYR A 50 -12.73 -21.46 -7.89
CA TYR A 50 -13.82 -20.50 -7.68
C TYR A 50 -14.08 -20.15 -6.20
N PRO A 51 -14.09 -21.11 -5.25
CA PRO A 51 -14.26 -20.80 -3.83
C PRO A 51 -13.10 -19.97 -3.26
N TYR A 52 -11.87 -20.19 -3.74
CA TYR A 52 -10.72 -19.36 -3.32
C TYR A 52 -10.86 -17.91 -3.82
N LEU A 53 -11.34 -17.74 -5.04
CA LEU A 53 -11.58 -16.40 -5.59
C LEU A 53 -12.72 -15.68 -4.83
N GLN A 54 -13.78 -16.39 -4.48
CA GLN A 54 -14.86 -15.85 -3.64
C GLN A 54 -14.35 -15.46 -2.24
N GLY A 55 -13.47 -16.25 -1.65
CA GLY A 55 -12.82 -15.92 -0.38
C GLY A 55 -11.97 -14.66 -0.48
N ALA A 56 -11.13 -14.56 -1.52
CA ALA A 56 -10.29 -13.39 -1.76
C ALA A 56 -11.12 -12.12 -2.02
N THR A 57 -12.19 -12.20 -2.82
CA THR A 57 -13.07 -11.04 -3.06
C THR A 57 -13.82 -10.61 -1.81
N ARG A 58 -14.29 -11.55 -0.97
CA ARG A 58 -14.91 -11.22 0.31
C ARG A 58 -13.91 -10.52 1.22
N PHE A 59 -12.67 -11.00 1.31
CA PHE A 59 -11.61 -10.37 2.10
C PHE A 59 -11.32 -8.94 1.61
N LEU A 60 -11.19 -8.74 0.29
CA LEU A 60 -10.99 -7.42 -0.28
C LEU A 60 -12.17 -6.47 -0.02
N MET A 61 -13.39 -6.98 -0.03
CA MET A 61 -14.59 -6.19 0.29
C MET A 61 -14.72 -5.82 1.77
N MET A 62 -14.01 -6.51 2.66
CA MET A 62 -13.95 -6.17 4.09
C MET A 62 -13.09 -4.94 4.35
N VAL A 63 -12.15 -4.64 3.45
CA VAL A 63 -11.25 -3.50 3.57
C VAL A 63 -11.97 -2.24 3.11
N ARG A 64 -12.26 -1.34 4.05
CA ARG A 64 -12.94 -0.06 3.75
C ARG A 64 -11.96 1.04 3.40
N ASN A 65 -10.90 1.15 4.17
CA ASN A 65 -9.89 2.17 3.98
C ASN A 65 -8.52 1.62 4.36
N VAL A 66 -7.51 1.93 3.54
CA VAL A 66 -6.10 1.69 3.86
C VAL A 66 -5.33 2.94 3.52
N SER A 67 -4.62 3.46 4.49
CA SER A 67 -3.73 4.59 4.34
C SER A 67 -2.33 4.17 4.78
N VAL A 68 -1.37 4.34 3.88
CA VAL A 68 0.04 4.11 4.14
C VAL A 68 0.76 5.45 3.95
N SER A 69 1.43 5.92 4.99
CA SER A 69 2.27 7.10 4.94
C SER A 69 3.71 6.69 5.26
N TYR A 70 4.61 6.95 4.33
CA TYR A 70 6.03 6.75 4.52
C TYR A 70 6.75 8.08 4.39
N ARG A 71 7.52 8.43 5.41
CA ARG A 71 8.36 9.63 5.44
C ARG A 71 9.78 9.20 5.72
N ASN A 72 10.69 9.62 4.86
CA ASN A 72 12.13 9.52 5.08
C ASN A 72 12.70 10.93 5.14
N THR A 73 13.40 11.23 6.21
CA THR A 73 14.04 12.52 6.43
C THR A 73 15.51 12.29 6.71
N PHE A 74 16.36 12.95 5.97
CA PHE A 74 17.80 12.96 6.19
C PHE A 74 18.25 14.40 6.42
N ALA A 75 18.93 14.65 7.51
CA ALA A 75 19.53 15.94 7.84
C ALA A 75 21.02 15.72 8.10
N MET A 76 21.82 16.63 7.58
CA MET A 76 23.27 16.65 7.78
C MET A 76 23.70 18.04 8.23
N SER A 77 24.56 18.09 9.24
CA SER A 77 25.24 19.28 9.65
C SER A 77 26.74 19.07 9.46
N LEU A 78 27.35 19.94 8.70
CA LEU A 78 28.76 19.86 8.31
C LEU A 78 29.47 21.15 8.72
N PRO A 79 29.96 21.26 9.96
CA PRO A 79 30.67 22.42 10.43
C PRO A 79 32.00 22.55 9.66
N GLY A 80 32.44 23.80 9.46
CA GLY A 80 33.71 24.06 8.74
C GLY A 80 33.61 23.86 7.22
N PHE A 81 32.42 23.91 6.66
CA PHE A 81 32.23 23.85 5.21
C PHE A 81 32.68 25.17 4.57
N LEU A 82 33.69 25.09 3.72
CA LEU A 82 34.34 26.27 3.12
C LEU A 82 33.57 26.92 1.95
N PRO A 83 32.91 26.14 1.08
CA PRO A 83 32.16 26.73 -0.02
C PRO A 83 30.99 27.58 0.49
N ASN A 84 30.89 28.81 0.01
CA ASN A 84 29.75 29.67 0.30
C ASN A 84 28.48 29.13 -0.42
N VAL A 85 27.42 29.05 0.34
CA VAL A 85 26.09 28.74 -0.15
C VAL A 85 25.51 30.03 -0.76
N GLY A 86 25.34 30.08 -2.08
CA GLY A 86 25.17 31.37 -2.76
C GLY A 86 23.86 31.63 -3.49
N ASP A 87 23.14 30.62 -3.96
CA ASP A 87 21.87 30.79 -4.66
C ASP A 87 20.68 30.21 -3.88
N MET A 88 19.49 30.33 -4.44
CA MET A 88 18.24 29.83 -3.86
C MET A 88 18.27 28.31 -3.59
N LEU A 89 19.07 27.55 -4.31
CA LEU A 89 19.27 26.11 -4.13
C LEU A 89 20.54 25.82 -3.31
N GLY A 90 21.15 26.84 -2.72
CA GLY A 90 22.37 26.68 -1.96
C GLY A 90 23.61 26.39 -2.80
N GLN A 91 23.60 26.74 -4.10
CA GLN A 91 24.69 26.46 -5.04
C GLN A 91 25.44 27.75 -5.39
N ARG A 92 26.75 27.62 -5.62
CA ARG A 92 27.60 28.71 -6.14
C ARG A 92 28.21 28.31 -7.48
N THR A 93 28.13 29.19 -8.44
CA THR A 93 28.80 29.12 -9.73
C THR A 93 30.26 29.56 -9.58
N GLY A 94 31.19 28.66 -9.53
CA GLY A 94 32.62 28.93 -9.45
C GLY A 94 33.42 27.69 -9.75
N GLY A 95 33.61 27.33 -11.03
CA GLY A 95 34.30 26.08 -11.42
C GLY A 95 33.53 24.80 -11.24
N GLY A 96 32.21 24.86 -11.17
CA GLY A 96 31.27 23.77 -10.93
C GLY A 96 30.24 24.15 -9.88
N MET A 97 29.05 23.55 -9.94
CA MET A 97 28.04 23.73 -8.90
C MET A 97 28.52 23.14 -7.58
N GLN A 98 28.70 23.99 -6.57
CA GLN A 98 29.10 23.61 -5.23
C GLN A 98 28.04 24.10 -4.22
N PRO A 99 27.54 23.26 -3.33
CA PRO A 99 27.92 21.90 -2.92
C PRO A 99 27.47 20.76 -3.84
N GLY A 100 26.67 21.01 -4.85
CA GLY A 100 26.19 20.02 -5.83
C GLY A 100 24.67 19.85 -5.84
N LEU A 101 24.13 19.36 -6.95
CA LEU A 101 22.69 19.13 -7.10
C LEU A 101 22.18 18.03 -6.16
N ASP A 102 23.02 17.04 -5.83
CA ASP A 102 22.74 16.01 -4.86
C ASP A 102 22.41 16.63 -3.49
N PHE A 103 23.19 17.62 -3.06
CA PHE A 103 22.91 18.40 -1.85
C PHE A 103 21.60 19.20 -1.97
N ALA A 104 21.41 19.92 -3.08
CA ALA A 104 20.24 20.76 -3.29
C ALA A 104 18.91 19.97 -3.23
N PHE A 105 18.91 18.73 -3.74
CA PHE A 105 17.74 17.85 -3.74
C PHE A 105 17.68 16.89 -2.53
N GLY A 106 18.59 17.03 -1.55
CA GLY A 106 18.61 16.16 -0.37
C GLY A 106 18.94 14.71 -0.67
N LEU A 107 19.61 14.42 -1.79
CA LEU A 107 20.05 13.08 -2.19
C LEU A 107 21.42 12.73 -1.59
N THR A 108 21.89 13.50 -0.63
CA THR A 108 23.16 13.31 0.05
C THR A 108 23.03 12.22 1.10
N GLY A 109 23.89 11.21 1.01
CA GLY A 109 24.08 10.20 2.05
C GLY A 109 25.32 10.50 2.91
N GLU A 110 25.66 9.56 3.80
CA GLU A 110 26.86 9.65 4.66
C GLU A 110 28.15 9.82 3.87
N SER A 111 28.23 9.23 2.67
CA SER A 111 29.38 9.34 1.75
C SER A 111 29.66 10.77 1.27
N TYR A 112 28.75 11.71 1.52
CA TYR A 112 28.97 13.11 1.18
C TYR A 112 30.08 13.74 2.00
N ILE A 113 30.25 13.31 3.26
CA ILE A 113 31.31 13.82 4.16
C ILE A 113 32.67 13.42 3.60
N ASP A 114 32.83 12.18 3.18
CA ASP A 114 34.07 11.69 2.56
C ASP A 114 34.38 12.47 1.29
N LYS A 115 33.38 12.65 0.45
CA LYS A 115 33.48 13.43 -0.80
C LYS A 115 33.84 14.90 -0.56
N ALA A 116 33.28 15.51 0.47
CA ALA A 116 33.59 16.88 0.85
C ALA A 116 35.02 17.02 1.40
N ASN A 117 35.47 16.02 2.15
CA ASN A 117 36.84 15.94 2.67
C ASN A 117 37.85 15.75 1.51
N GLU A 118 37.62 14.81 0.62
CA GLU A 118 38.47 14.56 -0.57
C GLU A 118 38.60 15.80 -1.47
N ARG A 119 37.54 16.61 -1.58
CA ARG A 119 37.53 17.83 -2.37
C ARG A 119 38.14 19.04 -1.65
N GLY A 120 38.55 18.87 -0.40
CA GLY A 120 39.07 19.97 0.41
C GLY A 120 38.04 21.03 0.76
N TRP A 121 36.78 20.67 0.83
CA TRP A 121 35.66 21.58 1.19
C TRP A 121 35.49 21.73 2.69
N LEU A 122 36.21 20.96 3.47
CA LEU A 122 36.18 20.99 4.92
C LEU A 122 37.44 21.66 5.48
N LEU A 123 37.23 22.52 6.44
CA LEU A 123 38.32 23.14 7.16
C LEU A 123 38.92 22.11 8.16
N ASN A 124 40.04 21.55 7.79
CA ASN A 124 40.81 20.67 8.69
C ASN A 124 41.72 21.52 9.59
N ASN A 125 41.17 22.03 10.67
CA ASN A 125 41.89 22.83 11.65
C ASN A 125 41.54 22.40 13.06
N ASP A 126 42.51 22.30 13.94
CA ASP A 126 42.32 21.95 15.36
C ASP A 126 41.41 22.91 16.13
N SER A 127 41.07 24.05 15.53
CA SER A 127 40.15 25.03 16.10
C SER A 127 38.67 24.67 16.02
N ILE A 128 38.30 23.67 15.19
CA ILE A 128 36.91 23.21 15.05
C ILE A 128 36.78 21.90 15.84
N SER A 129 36.16 21.96 17.00
CA SER A 129 35.91 20.79 17.85
C SER A 129 34.54 20.14 17.56
N THR A 130 33.73 20.74 16.69
CA THR A 130 32.34 20.27 16.42
C THR A 130 32.36 19.19 15.36
N PRO A 131 31.89 17.98 15.66
CA PRO A 131 31.81 16.90 14.69
C PRO A 131 30.77 17.15 13.60
N ALA A 132 30.94 16.53 12.45
CA ALA A 132 29.87 16.41 11.47
C ALA A 132 28.78 15.48 12.03
N THR A 133 27.52 15.86 11.87
CA THR A 133 26.40 15.06 12.36
C THR A 133 25.44 14.73 11.24
N THR A 134 24.99 13.49 11.19
CA THR A 134 23.91 13.05 10.33
C THR A 134 22.74 12.52 11.17
N ASN A 135 21.55 12.86 10.79
CA ASN A 135 20.32 12.38 11.40
C ASN A 135 19.43 11.81 10.29
N ALA A 136 19.17 10.52 10.34
CA ALA A 136 18.25 9.83 9.45
C ALA A 136 17.03 9.38 10.25
N MET A 137 15.84 9.76 9.81
CA MET A 137 14.57 9.39 10.42
C MET A 137 13.65 8.78 9.37
N GLU A 138 13.22 7.56 9.62
CA GLU A 138 12.21 6.86 8.84
C GLU A 138 10.94 6.73 9.68
N ASP A 139 9.83 7.17 9.15
CA ASP A 139 8.51 7.06 9.76
C ASP A 139 7.54 6.38 8.80
N LEU A 140 7.05 5.22 9.19
CA LEU A 140 6.05 4.44 8.47
C LEU A 140 4.78 4.39 9.32
N GLN A 141 3.68 4.87 8.78
CA GLN A 141 2.37 4.80 9.40
C GLN A 141 1.42 4.03 8.51
N LEU A 142 0.79 3.02 9.08
CA LEU A 142 -0.25 2.20 8.46
C LEU A 142 -1.54 2.40 9.23
N LYS A 143 -2.60 2.77 8.51
CA LYS A 143 -3.96 2.82 9.05
C LYS A 143 -4.84 1.99 8.15
N ALA A 144 -5.59 1.05 8.72
CA ALA A 144 -6.52 0.23 7.98
C ALA A 144 -7.83 0.09 8.76
N THR A 145 -8.95 0.28 8.06
CA THR A 145 -10.29 0.04 8.60
C THR A 145 -10.90 -1.15 7.87
N LEU A 146 -11.25 -2.16 8.63
CA LEU A 146 -11.88 -3.40 8.17
C LEU A 146 -13.32 -3.46 8.67
N GLU A 147 -14.24 -3.90 7.82
CA GLU A 147 -15.64 -4.14 8.17
C GLU A 147 -16.03 -5.56 7.74
N PRO A 148 -15.71 -6.57 8.57
CA PRO A 148 -15.95 -7.96 8.22
C PRO A 148 -17.43 -8.32 8.18
N ILE A 149 -18.25 -7.66 8.99
CA ILE A 149 -19.69 -7.85 9.10
C ILE A 149 -20.32 -6.45 9.19
N PRO A 150 -21.53 -6.23 8.68
CA PRO A 150 -22.24 -4.97 8.92
C PRO A 150 -22.21 -4.60 10.39
N ASP A 151 -21.91 -3.34 10.68
CA ASP A 151 -21.85 -2.77 12.03
C ASP A 151 -20.64 -3.18 12.90
N LEU A 152 -19.75 -4.05 12.44
CA LEU A 152 -18.48 -4.36 13.11
C LEU A 152 -17.32 -3.67 12.40
N LYS A 153 -16.73 -2.67 13.02
CA LYS A 153 -15.53 -1.97 12.50
C LYS A 153 -14.31 -2.35 13.31
N ILE A 154 -13.23 -2.62 12.61
CA ILE A 154 -11.93 -2.92 13.17
C ILE A 154 -10.95 -1.89 12.61
N ASP A 155 -10.42 -1.04 13.46
CA ASP A 155 -9.42 -0.04 13.10
C ASP A 155 -8.04 -0.53 13.55
N LEU A 156 -7.16 -0.73 12.58
CA LEU A 156 -5.77 -1.09 12.78
C LEU A 156 -4.91 0.15 12.54
N ASN A 157 -4.16 0.55 13.56
CA ASN A 157 -3.15 1.58 13.48
C ASN A 157 -1.79 0.96 13.82
N ALA A 158 -0.85 1.05 12.90
CA ALA A 158 0.51 0.64 13.14
C ALA A 158 1.45 1.78 12.76
N SER A 159 2.45 2.04 13.60
CA SER A 159 3.50 3.00 13.32
C SER A 159 4.85 2.39 13.62
N ARG A 160 5.82 2.70 12.78
CA ARG A 160 7.22 2.32 12.94
C ARG A 160 8.07 3.56 12.71
N THR A 161 8.85 3.93 13.72
CA THR A 161 9.80 5.03 13.64
C THR A 161 11.18 4.50 13.89
N VAL A 162 12.10 4.77 12.99
CA VAL A 162 13.52 4.46 13.10
C VAL A 162 14.29 5.76 13.09
N ASN A 163 15.11 5.98 14.07
CA ASN A 163 15.98 7.15 14.18
C ASN A 163 17.43 6.66 14.21
N SER A 164 18.29 7.24 13.40
CA SER A 164 19.74 6.97 13.40
C SER A 164 20.48 8.30 13.40
N ASN A 165 21.25 8.51 14.45
CA ASN A 165 22.12 9.66 14.59
C ASN A 165 23.56 9.20 14.52
N LYS A 166 24.37 9.86 13.71
CA LYS A 166 25.79 9.58 13.56
C LYS A 166 26.58 10.88 13.71
N SER A 167 27.64 10.81 14.47
CA SER A 167 28.57 11.91 14.69
C SER A 167 29.95 11.46 14.23
N ILE A 168 30.56 12.21 13.33
CA ILE A 168 31.80 11.87 12.66
C ILE A 168 32.81 12.97 12.94
N GLN A 169 33.93 12.58 13.58
CA GLN A 169 35.04 13.47 13.86
C GLN A 169 36.00 13.48 12.66
N TYR A 170 35.63 14.17 11.60
CA TYR A 170 36.35 14.13 10.31
C TYR A 170 37.74 14.81 10.38
N MET A 171 38.05 15.55 11.45
CA MET A 171 39.32 16.22 11.65
C MET A 171 40.41 15.28 12.17
N TYR A 172 40.06 14.12 12.72
CA TYR A 172 40.98 13.17 13.27
C TYR A 172 41.27 12.02 12.30
N ALA A 173 42.53 11.55 12.30
CA ALA A 173 42.90 10.40 11.49
C ALA A 173 42.03 9.19 11.86
N GLY A 174 41.48 8.51 10.82
CA GLY A 174 40.58 7.39 11.00
C GLY A 174 39.11 7.79 11.23
N MET A 175 38.80 9.09 11.24
CA MET A 175 37.43 9.63 11.36
C MET A 175 36.59 8.90 12.42
N PRO A 176 36.93 8.99 13.72
CA PRO A 176 36.20 8.30 14.77
C PRO A 176 34.74 8.68 14.74
N THR A 177 33.90 7.66 14.74
CA THR A 177 32.43 7.81 14.53
C THR A 177 31.69 7.28 15.74
N THR A 178 30.75 8.07 16.24
CA THR A 178 29.78 7.65 17.26
C THR A 178 28.41 7.52 16.63
N GLN A 179 27.76 6.39 16.86
CA GLN A 179 26.42 6.16 16.34
C GLN A 179 25.45 5.86 17.48
N SER A 180 24.29 6.48 17.44
CA SER A 180 23.15 6.19 18.30
C SER A 180 21.90 6.05 17.47
N GLY A 181 20.96 5.23 17.92
CA GLY A 181 19.72 5.04 17.22
C GLY A 181 18.60 4.60 18.15
N SER A 182 17.37 4.82 17.71
CA SER A 182 16.16 4.35 18.37
C SER A 182 15.23 3.70 17.37
N PHE A 183 14.61 2.63 17.82
CA PHE A 183 13.58 1.92 17.06
C PHE A 183 12.31 1.88 17.90
N THR A 184 11.22 2.39 17.37
CA THR A 184 9.91 2.36 18.02
C THR A 184 8.90 1.74 17.07
N MET A 185 8.18 0.75 17.57
CA MET A 185 7.06 0.15 16.85
C MET A 185 5.83 0.12 17.76
N THR A 186 4.73 0.64 17.27
CA THR A 186 3.46 0.66 17.98
C THR A 186 2.39 0.06 17.08
N THR A 187 1.62 -0.87 17.62
CA THR A 187 0.47 -1.45 16.93
C THR A 187 -0.73 -1.34 17.86
N CYS A 188 -1.79 -0.72 17.38
CA CYS A 188 -3.05 -0.57 18.10
C CYS A 188 -4.18 -1.16 17.26
N LEU A 189 -4.98 -2.02 17.87
CA LEU A 189 -6.17 -2.59 17.29
C LEU A 189 -7.37 -2.15 18.12
N LEU A 190 -8.30 -1.44 17.50
CA LEU A 190 -9.55 -1.02 18.08
C LEU A 190 -10.69 -1.68 17.31
N TYR A 191 -11.67 -2.20 18.02
CA TYR A 191 -12.89 -2.70 17.40
C TYR A 191 -14.11 -2.06 18.04
N THR A 192 -15.08 -1.74 17.23
CA THR A 192 -16.36 -1.19 17.65
C THR A 192 -17.48 -2.07 17.12
N SER A 193 -18.40 -2.46 18.00
CA SER A 193 -19.62 -3.17 17.64
C SER A 193 -20.84 -2.34 18.13
N PRO A 194 -22.00 -2.46 17.48
CA PRO A 194 -23.20 -1.79 17.94
C PRO A 194 -23.57 -2.27 19.33
N SER A 195 -24.02 -1.35 20.17
CA SER A 195 -24.54 -1.70 21.49
C SER A 195 -25.84 -2.49 21.32
N PRO A 196 -26.05 -3.61 22.06
CA PRO A 196 -27.30 -4.35 22.01
C PRO A 196 -28.53 -3.56 22.51
N ARG A 197 -28.33 -2.32 22.96
CA ARG A 197 -29.42 -1.41 23.41
C ARG A 197 -29.99 -0.54 22.29
N ASP A 198 -29.41 -0.53 21.11
CA ASP A 198 -29.84 0.31 19.99
C ASP A 198 -30.68 -0.46 18.94
N SER A 199 -31.17 -1.65 19.29
CA SER A 199 -32.06 -2.48 18.47
C SER A 199 -33.51 -2.45 18.97
#